data_cc848c2a4b6e0eddee76c6665070e4ec
#
_entry.id   cc848c2a4b6e0eddee76c6665070e4ec
#
_cell.length_a   1.000
_cell.length_b   1.000
_cell.length_c   1.000
_cell.angle_alpha   90.00
_cell.angle_beta   90.00
_cell.angle_gamma   90.00
#
_symmetry.space_group_name_H-M   'P 1'
#
loop_
_entity.id
_entity.type
_entity.pdbx_description
1 polymer ?
#
loop_
_entity_poly.entity_id
_entity_poly.type
_entity_poly.pdbx_seq_one_letter_code
_entity_poly.pdbx_strand_id
1 'polypeptide(L)'
;MRIEWRDSTTKLPPAATALVAFPGVGNIGKMAVDSVCELHESVELVRLHPVGLPPHAHLDEDGLLAPPHLSIRQIRTPNGTPLITLTGKNQPTEPSQQSVLAAELMAFFQEQKVATVLVLAGMFDKPENKETFAVASSASFRIDMEAMGVDVRRDKPRSGAVGMPALLASMGPLYELNSACVIATSVGTSADIMGSQRVIEHLERWFGFGLTVPTNGGEWLREKLDAMAPTVKEDLVKEMTASHDAFYM
;
A
#
# COMPACT_ATOMS: atom_id res chain seq x y z
N MET A 1 -16.35 4.89 -10.06
CA MET A 1 -15.04 5.57 -9.89
C MET A 1 -14.72 6.45 -11.09
N ARG A 2 -14.26 7.72 -10.89
CA ARG A 2 -13.76 8.58 -11.98
C ARG A 2 -12.27 8.32 -12.20
N ILE A 3 -11.83 8.26 -13.45
CA ILE A 3 -10.44 7.98 -13.85
C ILE A 3 -9.87 9.24 -14.50
N GLU A 4 -8.74 9.70 -14.00
CA GLU A 4 -7.98 10.83 -14.53
C GLU A 4 -6.59 10.33 -14.98
N TRP A 5 -6.39 10.22 -16.29
CA TRP A 5 -5.07 9.90 -16.86
C TRP A 5 -4.17 11.14 -16.83
N ARG A 6 -2.91 10.96 -16.40
CA ARG A 6 -1.98 12.08 -16.18
C ARG A 6 -1.18 12.48 -17.42
N ASP A 7 -0.93 11.53 -18.28
CA ASP A 7 -0.26 11.76 -19.56
C ASP A 7 -1.19 11.47 -20.73
N SER A 8 -0.70 11.62 -21.96
CA SER A 8 -1.41 11.20 -23.17
C SER A 8 -1.68 9.69 -23.23
N THR A 9 -1.17 8.91 -22.28
CA THR A 9 -1.48 7.48 -22.14
C THR A 9 -2.88 7.28 -21.57
N THR A 10 -3.55 6.24 -22.03
CA THR A 10 -4.85 5.79 -21.51
C THR A 10 -4.84 4.32 -21.16
N LYS A 11 -3.63 3.75 -20.99
CA LYS A 11 -3.42 2.33 -20.69
C LYS A 11 -2.27 2.16 -19.72
N LEU A 12 -2.41 1.18 -18.84
CA LEU A 12 -1.31 0.71 -18.01
C LEU A 12 -0.33 -0.16 -18.83
N PRO A 13 0.92 -0.34 -18.39
CA PRO A 13 1.82 -1.30 -18.99
C PRO A 13 1.18 -2.70 -19.03
N PRO A 14 1.19 -3.38 -20.18
CA PRO A 14 0.54 -4.68 -20.30
C PRO A 14 1.25 -5.73 -19.44
N ALA A 15 0.50 -6.67 -18.94
CA ALA A 15 0.98 -7.76 -18.07
C ALA A 15 1.75 -7.28 -16.82
N ALA A 16 1.49 -6.05 -16.36
CA ALA A 16 2.14 -5.50 -15.18
C ALA A 16 1.76 -6.27 -13.90
N THR A 17 2.68 -6.31 -12.96
CA THR A 17 2.35 -6.63 -11.56
C THR A 17 2.02 -5.33 -10.83
N ALA A 18 0.89 -5.31 -10.14
CA ALA A 18 0.46 -4.20 -9.31
C ALA A 18 0.80 -4.46 -7.84
N LEU A 19 1.62 -3.60 -7.23
CA LEU A 19 1.81 -3.53 -5.78
C LEU A 19 0.78 -2.55 -5.22
N VAL A 20 -0.16 -3.07 -4.45
CA VAL A 20 -1.29 -2.29 -3.92
C VAL A 20 -1.18 -2.18 -2.41
N ALA A 21 -1.30 -0.96 -1.89
CA ALA A 21 -1.28 -0.75 -0.45
C ALA A 21 -2.18 0.42 -0.03
N PHE A 22 -2.75 0.27 1.16
CA PHE A 22 -3.54 1.29 1.85
C PHE A 22 -2.99 1.51 3.26
N PRO A 23 -3.28 2.66 3.88
CA PRO A 23 -3.01 2.85 5.30
C PRO A 23 -3.61 1.71 6.14
N GLY A 24 -2.84 1.15 7.06
CA GLY A 24 -3.25 0.00 7.87
C GLY A 24 -2.29 -0.29 9.01
N VAL A 25 -2.26 -1.54 9.49
CA VAL A 25 -1.42 -1.96 10.61
C VAL A 25 0.05 -1.62 10.36
N GLY A 26 0.62 -0.80 11.24
CA GLY A 26 2.01 -0.33 11.12
C GLY A 26 2.31 0.49 9.87
N ASN A 27 1.31 0.85 9.07
CA ASN A 27 1.46 1.44 7.73
C ASN A 27 2.45 0.70 6.81
N ILE A 28 2.71 -0.58 7.10
CA ILE A 28 3.75 -1.40 6.46
C ILE A 28 3.62 -1.39 4.94
N GLY A 29 2.45 -1.77 4.41
CA GLY A 29 2.24 -1.84 2.97
C GLY A 29 2.37 -0.46 2.31
N LYS A 30 1.75 0.56 2.91
CA LYS A 30 1.81 1.95 2.42
C LYS A 30 3.25 2.44 2.34
N MET A 31 4.03 2.26 3.42
CA MET A 31 5.42 2.68 3.47
C MET A 31 6.31 1.90 2.50
N ALA A 32 6.05 0.60 2.29
CA ALA A 32 6.76 -0.18 1.30
C ALA A 32 6.53 0.36 -0.11
N VAL A 33 5.28 0.66 -0.49
CA VAL A 33 4.95 1.25 -1.79
C VAL A 33 5.56 2.64 -1.94
N ASP A 34 5.45 3.50 -0.93
CA ASP A 34 6.04 4.84 -0.97
C ASP A 34 7.57 4.77 -1.15
N SER A 35 8.23 3.87 -0.42
CA SER A 35 9.69 3.66 -0.54
C SER A 35 10.09 3.19 -1.94
N VAL A 36 9.34 2.25 -2.53
CA VAL A 36 9.58 1.81 -3.91
C VAL A 36 9.44 2.99 -4.88
N CYS A 37 8.42 3.84 -4.71
CA CYS A 37 8.23 5.02 -5.56
C CYS A 37 9.33 6.08 -5.41
N GLU A 38 9.96 6.17 -4.24
CA GLU A 38 11.03 7.14 -3.98
C GLU A 38 12.41 6.66 -4.41
N LEU A 39 12.69 5.35 -4.21
CA LEU A 39 13.98 4.76 -4.54
C LEU A 39 14.17 4.45 -6.03
N HIS A 40 13.07 4.49 -6.79
CA HIS A 40 13.07 4.24 -8.23
C HIS A 40 12.44 5.41 -8.98
N GLU A 41 12.86 5.60 -10.23
CA GLU A 41 12.15 6.50 -11.13
C GLU A 41 10.72 6.04 -11.27
N SER A 42 9.78 6.87 -10.84
CA SER A 42 8.36 6.56 -10.85
C SER A 42 7.54 7.67 -11.51
N VAL A 43 6.62 7.30 -12.38
CA VAL A 43 5.76 8.24 -13.11
C VAL A 43 4.30 7.97 -12.73
N GLU A 44 3.58 9.02 -12.32
CA GLU A 44 2.15 8.93 -12.06
C GLU A 44 1.39 8.83 -13.38
N LEU A 45 0.70 7.70 -13.59
CA LEU A 45 -0.08 7.44 -14.81
C LEU A 45 -1.55 7.82 -14.65
N VAL A 46 -2.11 7.54 -13.48
CA VAL A 46 -3.56 7.62 -13.25
C VAL A 46 -3.85 8.10 -11.84
N ARG A 47 -4.80 9.02 -11.71
CA ARG A 47 -5.51 9.32 -10.46
C ARG A 47 -6.89 8.72 -10.52
N LEU A 48 -7.22 7.92 -9.52
CA LEU A 48 -8.54 7.32 -9.36
C LEU A 48 -9.28 8.06 -8.26
N HIS A 49 -10.49 8.54 -8.58
CA HIS A 49 -11.35 9.26 -7.65
C HIS A 49 -12.56 8.40 -7.30
N PRO A 50 -12.43 7.45 -6.37
CA PRO A 50 -13.55 6.64 -5.91
C PRO A 50 -14.50 7.45 -5.04
N VAL A 51 -15.74 7.01 -4.99
CA VAL A 51 -16.70 7.48 -3.98
C VAL A 51 -16.32 6.84 -2.63
N GLY A 52 -16.48 7.60 -1.54
CA GLY A 52 -16.31 7.08 -0.18
C GLY A 52 -14.91 7.30 0.43
N LEU A 53 -14.00 7.94 -0.28
CA LEU A 53 -12.80 8.47 0.39
C LEU A 53 -13.21 9.59 1.36
N PRO A 54 -12.53 9.74 2.51
CA PRO A 54 -12.75 10.86 3.41
C PRO A 54 -12.69 12.18 2.67
N PRO A 55 -13.58 13.15 2.97
CA PRO A 55 -13.67 14.42 2.25
C PRO A 55 -12.53 15.37 2.63
N HIS A 56 -11.32 15.00 2.29
CA HIS A 56 -10.12 15.74 2.60
C HIS A 56 -9.38 16.14 1.32
N ALA A 57 -9.64 17.36 0.84
CA ALA A 57 -8.84 17.94 -0.23
C ALA A 57 -7.45 18.33 0.29
N HIS A 58 -6.44 18.21 -0.54
CA HIS A 58 -5.06 18.56 -0.20
C HIS A 58 -4.49 19.51 -1.24
N LEU A 59 -3.44 20.22 -0.88
CA LEU A 59 -2.68 21.02 -1.83
C LEU A 59 -1.75 20.11 -2.63
N ASP A 60 -1.75 20.28 -3.94
CA ASP A 60 -0.76 19.65 -4.82
C ASP A 60 0.56 20.46 -4.84
N GLU A 61 1.51 20.05 -5.70
CA GLU A 61 2.84 20.68 -5.82
C GLU A 61 2.77 22.14 -6.29
N ASP A 62 1.71 22.50 -7.00
CA ASP A 62 1.45 23.87 -7.49
C ASP A 62 0.64 24.70 -6.48
N GLY A 63 0.31 24.14 -5.32
CA GLY A 63 -0.50 24.81 -4.29
C GLY A 63 -1.99 24.88 -4.61
N LEU A 64 -2.48 24.04 -5.53
CA LEU A 64 -3.89 23.97 -5.89
C LEU A 64 -4.62 22.90 -5.07
N LEU A 65 -5.91 23.11 -4.83
CA LEU A 65 -6.75 22.13 -4.15
C LEU A 65 -7.01 20.93 -5.06
N ALA A 66 -6.47 19.78 -4.65
CA ALA A 66 -6.70 18.51 -5.30
C ALA A 66 -7.71 17.67 -4.48
N PRO A 67 -8.69 17.03 -5.13
CA PRO A 67 -9.62 16.13 -4.46
C PRO A 67 -8.92 14.85 -3.96
N PRO A 68 -9.50 14.14 -2.97
CA PRO A 68 -8.94 12.87 -2.54
C PRO A 68 -8.91 11.88 -3.71
N HIS A 69 -7.79 11.17 -3.85
CA HIS A 69 -7.60 10.20 -4.92
C HIS A 69 -6.66 9.07 -4.49
N LEU A 70 -6.67 8.00 -5.26
CA LEU A 70 -5.66 6.97 -5.28
C LEU A 70 -4.77 7.21 -6.50
N SER A 71 -3.47 6.97 -6.34
CA SER A 71 -2.48 7.19 -7.39
C SER A 71 -1.95 5.86 -7.91
N ILE A 72 -1.94 5.68 -9.23
CA ILE A 72 -1.23 4.58 -9.89
C ILE A 72 0.03 5.15 -10.52
N ARG A 73 1.18 4.60 -10.13
CA ARG A 73 2.49 4.99 -10.67
C ARG A 73 3.14 3.80 -11.34
N GLN A 74 3.79 4.04 -12.46
CA GLN A 74 4.69 3.07 -13.08
C GLN A 74 6.06 3.20 -12.44
N ILE A 75 6.65 2.08 -12.09
CA ILE A 75 8.02 2.00 -11.57
C ILE A 75 8.93 1.55 -12.70
N ARG A 76 9.99 2.31 -12.95
CA ARG A 76 11.04 1.89 -13.87
C ARG A 76 12.01 0.97 -13.13
N THR A 77 11.85 -0.32 -13.34
CA THR A 77 12.72 -1.34 -12.76
C THR A 77 13.99 -1.51 -13.61
N PRO A 78 15.16 -1.78 -13.00
CA PRO A 78 16.42 -1.98 -13.75
C PRO A 78 16.36 -3.14 -14.75
N ASN A 79 15.56 -4.16 -14.46
CA ASN A 79 15.41 -5.35 -15.30
C ASN A 79 14.27 -5.22 -16.33
N GLY A 80 13.57 -4.09 -16.38
CA GLY A 80 12.48 -3.84 -17.32
C GLY A 80 11.17 -4.57 -16.99
N THR A 81 11.05 -5.20 -15.83
CA THR A 81 9.79 -5.85 -15.40
C THR A 81 8.67 -4.81 -15.31
N PRO A 82 7.51 -5.02 -15.96
CA PRO A 82 6.39 -4.11 -15.85
C PRO A 82 5.82 -4.09 -14.43
N LEU A 83 6.12 -3.04 -13.67
CA LEU A 83 5.71 -2.88 -12.29
C LEU A 83 4.92 -1.59 -12.13
N ILE A 84 3.77 -1.67 -11.49
CA ILE A 84 2.98 -0.50 -11.10
C ILE A 84 2.67 -0.55 -9.61
N THR A 85 2.44 0.61 -9.03
CA THR A 85 1.98 0.75 -7.65
C THR A 85 0.61 1.39 -7.63
N LEU A 86 -0.22 1.03 -6.66
CA LEU A 86 -1.45 1.73 -6.31
C LEU A 86 -1.49 2.02 -4.83
N THR A 87 -1.64 3.29 -4.48
CA THR A 87 -1.80 3.72 -3.09
C THR A 87 -2.56 5.04 -3.01
N GLY A 88 -2.95 5.42 -1.80
CA GLY A 88 -3.57 6.71 -1.51
C GLY A 88 -3.28 7.16 -0.08
N LYS A 89 -3.52 8.43 0.21
CA LYS A 89 -3.39 8.97 1.58
C LYS A 89 -4.43 8.38 2.54
N ASN A 90 -5.57 7.97 1.99
CA ASN A 90 -6.70 7.45 2.74
C ASN A 90 -7.32 6.23 2.03
N GLN A 91 -8.13 5.49 2.76
CA GLN A 91 -9.04 4.47 2.23
C GLN A 91 -10.46 4.75 2.74
N PRO A 92 -11.52 4.19 2.12
CA PRO A 92 -12.86 4.31 2.65
C PRO A 92 -12.94 3.74 4.07
N THR A 93 -13.65 4.44 4.95
CA THR A 93 -13.88 4.00 6.34
C THR A 93 -15.07 3.07 6.47
N GLU A 94 -16.07 3.25 5.63
CA GLU A 94 -17.29 2.45 5.63
C GLU A 94 -17.07 1.10 4.92
N PRO A 95 -17.42 -0.05 5.54
CA PRO A 95 -17.23 -1.38 4.94
C PRO A 95 -17.90 -1.55 3.57
N SER A 96 -19.09 -0.96 3.38
CA SER A 96 -19.79 -0.98 2.11
C SER A 96 -19.01 -0.28 1.00
N GLN A 97 -18.39 0.86 1.31
CA GLN A 97 -17.57 1.62 0.37
C GLN A 97 -16.25 0.91 0.07
N GLN A 98 -15.69 0.21 1.05
CA GLN A 98 -14.50 -0.65 0.83
C GLN A 98 -14.81 -1.76 -0.18
N SER A 99 -15.98 -2.40 -0.06
CA SER A 99 -16.40 -3.47 -0.98
C SER A 99 -16.62 -2.94 -2.41
N VAL A 100 -17.25 -1.76 -2.54
CA VAL A 100 -17.44 -1.11 -3.84
C VAL A 100 -16.11 -0.76 -4.47
N LEU A 101 -15.21 -0.12 -3.72
CA LEU A 101 -13.89 0.27 -4.22
C LEU A 101 -13.06 -0.96 -4.64
N ALA A 102 -13.07 -2.02 -3.84
CA ALA A 102 -12.35 -3.24 -4.19
C ALA A 102 -12.83 -3.82 -5.52
N ALA A 103 -14.15 -3.90 -5.74
CA ALA A 103 -14.72 -4.35 -7.00
C ALA A 103 -14.36 -3.44 -8.18
N GLU A 104 -14.44 -2.12 -8.01
CA GLU A 104 -14.08 -1.15 -9.04
C GLU A 104 -12.60 -1.22 -9.42
N LEU A 105 -11.70 -1.41 -8.44
CA LEU A 105 -10.26 -1.55 -8.68
C LEU A 105 -9.93 -2.84 -9.42
N MET A 106 -10.54 -3.96 -9.02
CA MET A 106 -10.29 -5.24 -9.69
C MET A 106 -10.83 -5.24 -11.12
N ALA A 107 -12.02 -4.68 -11.36
CA ALA A 107 -12.55 -4.48 -12.71
C ALA A 107 -11.62 -3.59 -13.56
N PHE A 108 -11.09 -2.50 -13.00
CA PHE A 108 -10.14 -1.64 -13.68
C PHE A 108 -8.85 -2.39 -14.03
N PHE A 109 -8.27 -3.15 -13.11
CA PHE A 109 -7.08 -3.94 -13.38
C PHE A 109 -7.31 -5.02 -14.46
N GLN A 110 -8.47 -5.68 -14.44
CA GLN A 110 -8.84 -6.64 -15.48
C GLN A 110 -8.93 -5.96 -16.86
N GLU A 111 -9.61 -4.83 -16.96
CA GLU A 111 -9.74 -4.03 -18.19
C GLU A 111 -8.38 -3.59 -18.71
N GLN A 112 -7.48 -3.17 -17.81
CA GLN A 112 -6.13 -2.74 -18.13
C GLN A 112 -5.14 -3.89 -18.37
N LYS A 113 -5.59 -5.16 -18.28
CA LYS A 113 -4.77 -6.37 -18.51
C LYS A 113 -3.56 -6.47 -17.56
N VAL A 114 -3.74 -6.07 -16.32
CA VAL A 114 -2.80 -6.35 -15.24
C VAL A 114 -2.73 -7.86 -15.04
N ALA A 115 -1.52 -8.43 -14.90
CA ALA A 115 -1.36 -9.87 -14.75
C ALA A 115 -1.52 -10.33 -13.30
N THR A 116 -0.98 -9.56 -12.36
CA THR A 116 -0.91 -9.95 -10.96
C THR A 116 -1.14 -8.75 -10.05
N VAL A 117 -1.90 -8.97 -8.97
CA VAL A 117 -2.16 -7.97 -7.93
C VAL A 117 -1.61 -8.49 -6.60
N LEU A 118 -0.53 -7.88 -6.12
CA LEU A 118 0.06 -8.14 -4.82
C LEU A 118 -0.35 -7.05 -3.85
N VAL A 119 -1.17 -7.39 -2.87
CA VAL A 119 -1.66 -6.44 -1.87
C VAL A 119 -0.77 -6.51 -0.64
N LEU A 120 -0.12 -5.41 -0.30
CA LEU A 120 0.82 -5.34 0.80
C LEU A 120 0.13 -4.88 2.08
N ALA A 121 0.31 -5.63 3.17
CA ALA A 121 -0.38 -5.37 4.43
C ALA A 121 0.48 -5.65 5.66
N GLY A 122 0.10 -5.06 6.78
CA GLY A 122 0.59 -5.43 8.10
C GLY A 122 -0.43 -6.30 8.85
N MET A 123 0.06 -7.15 9.75
CA MET A 123 -0.75 -7.95 10.65
C MET A 123 -0.22 -7.82 12.07
N PHE A 124 -1.12 -7.66 13.05
CA PHE A 124 -0.73 -7.66 14.45
C PHE A 124 -0.18 -9.03 14.89
N ASP A 125 0.99 -9.02 15.50
CA ASP A 125 1.59 -10.20 16.14
C ASP A 125 2.54 -9.75 17.27
N LYS A 126 3.06 -10.72 18.01
CA LYS A 126 4.00 -10.48 19.12
C LYS A 126 5.34 -9.93 18.60
N PRO A 127 6.05 -9.14 19.42
CA PRO A 127 7.33 -8.51 19.04
C PRO A 127 8.40 -9.48 18.53
N GLU A 128 8.40 -10.70 19.06
CA GLU A 128 9.33 -11.77 18.68
C GLU A 128 9.01 -12.39 17.31
N ASN A 129 7.78 -12.27 16.83
CA ASN A 129 7.34 -12.82 15.56
C ASN A 129 7.56 -11.82 14.42
N LYS A 130 8.73 -11.87 13.81
CA LYS A 130 9.08 -11.00 12.66
C LYS A 130 8.98 -11.79 11.35
N GLU A 131 7.74 -12.16 10.99
CA GLU A 131 7.47 -12.95 9.79
C GLU A 131 7.04 -12.06 8.62
N THR A 132 7.33 -12.53 7.40
CA THR A 132 6.74 -12.02 6.17
C THR A 132 6.35 -13.22 5.32
N PHE A 133 5.09 -13.28 4.91
CA PHE A 133 4.52 -14.39 4.17
C PHE A 133 3.44 -13.91 3.20
N ALA A 134 3.03 -14.79 2.29
CA ALA A 134 1.95 -14.50 1.37
C ALA A 134 0.74 -15.41 1.61
N VAL A 135 -0.45 -14.93 1.24
CA VAL A 135 -1.70 -15.67 1.19
C VAL A 135 -2.31 -15.50 -0.20
N ALA A 136 -2.35 -16.56 -0.97
CA ALA A 136 -2.88 -16.54 -2.34
C ALA A 136 -4.40 -16.66 -2.35
N SER A 137 -5.04 -16.06 -3.36
CA SER A 137 -6.48 -16.12 -3.56
C SER A 137 -6.97 -17.36 -4.33
N SER A 138 -6.08 -18.04 -5.05
CA SER A 138 -6.41 -19.25 -5.82
C SER A 138 -5.38 -20.35 -5.62
N ALA A 139 -5.82 -21.60 -5.82
CA ALA A 139 -4.94 -22.76 -5.71
C ALA A 139 -3.86 -22.78 -6.80
N SER A 140 -4.19 -22.36 -8.03
CA SER A 140 -3.25 -22.29 -9.13
C SER A 140 -2.14 -21.28 -8.83
N PHE A 141 -2.51 -20.05 -8.48
CA PHE A 141 -1.52 -19.01 -8.18
C PHE A 141 -0.68 -19.33 -6.95
N ARG A 142 -1.26 -20.04 -5.96
CA ARG A 142 -0.49 -20.54 -4.82
C ARG A 142 0.62 -21.49 -5.27
N ILE A 143 0.31 -22.45 -6.15
CA ILE A 143 1.30 -23.41 -6.68
C ILE A 143 2.41 -22.66 -7.41
N ASP A 144 2.07 -21.67 -8.22
CA ASP A 144 3.04 -20.87 -8.96
C ASP A 144 3.96 -20.10 -8.00
N MET A 145 3.40 -19.49 -6.94
CA MET A 145 4.17 -18.78 -5.92
C MET A 145 5.05 -19.73 -5.09
N GLU A 146 4.54 -20.91 -4.69
CA GLU A 146 5.33 -21.93 -3.99
C GLU A 146 6.51 -22.39 -4.86
N ALA A 147 6.32 -22.54 -6.17
CA ALA A 147 7.39 -22.87 -7.12
C ALA A 147 8.46 -21.77 -7.27
N MET A 148 8.09 -20.50 -7.07
CA MET A 148 9.02 -19.36 -7.00
C MET A 148 9.73 -19.21 -5.66
N GLY A 149 9.43 -20.07 -4.69
CA GLY A 149 10.02 -20.00 -3.35
C GLY A 149 9.37 -18.99 -2.40
N VAL A 150 8.17 -18.54 -2.72
CA VAL A 150 7.37 -17.68 -1.83
C VAL A 150 6.91 -18.47 -0.60
N ASP A 151 7.05 -17.89 0.59
CA ASP A 151 6.46 -18.45 1.82
C ASP A 151 4.94 -18.25 1.81
N VAL A 152 4.21 -19.19 1.21
CA VAL A 152 2.75 -19.12 1.12
C VAL A 152 2.11 -19.88 2.27
N ARG A 153 1.38 -19.16 3.12
CA ARG A 153 0.74 -19.72 4.30
C ARG A 153 -0.70 -20.16 4.01
N ARG A 154 -1.10 -21.25 4.67
CA ARG A 154 -2.45 -21.84 4.57
C ARG A 154 -3.20 -21.77 5.90
N ASP A 155 -2.49 -21.51 6.96
CA ASP A 155 -2.97 -21.53 8.35
C ASP A 155 -2.97 -20.15 9.01
N LYS A 156 -2.47 -19.14 8.32
CA LYS A 156 -2.45 -17.74 8.78
C LYS A 156 -3.05 -16.80 7.72
N PRO A 157 -3.79 -15.77 8.15
CA PRO A 157 -4.31 -15.55 9.50
C PRO A 157 -5.47 -16.50 9.85
N ARG A 158 -5.45 -17.09 11.05
CA ARG A 158 -6.45 -18.11 11.46
C ARG A 158 -7.89 -17.62 11.46
N SER A 159 -8.11 -16.34 11.78
CA SER A 159 -9.43 -15.70 11.82
C SER A 159 -9.85 -15.08 10.49
N GLY A 160 -9.08 -15.31 9.41
CA GLY A 160 -9.25 -14.57 8.16
C GLY A 160 -8.64 -13.17 8.24
N ALA A 161 -8.60 -12.47 7.13
CA ALA A 161 -8.10 -11.11 7.01
C ALA A 161 -9.28 -10.13 6.83
N VAL A 162 -9.13 -8.90 7.33
CA VAL A 162 -10.18 -7.88 7.33
C VAL A 162 -9.68 -6.60 6.66
N GLY A 163 -10.60 -5.85 6.03
CA GLY A 163 -10.35 -4.55 5.42
C GLY A 163 -9.98 -4.61 3.93
N MET A 164 -9.65 -3.46 3.37
CA MET A 164 -9.35 -3.30 1.95
C MET A 164 -8.30 -4.29 1.41
N PRO A 165 -7.16 -4.54 2.08
CA PRO A 165 -6.18 -5.49 1.58
C PRO A 165 -6.73 -6.90 1.40
N ALA A 166 -7.51 -7.37 2.38
CA ALA A 166 -8.11 -8.69 2.34
C ALA A 166 -9.15 -8.82 1.23
N LEU A 167 -10.02 -7.81 1.09
CA LEU A 167 -11.01 -7.76 0.02
C LEU A 167 -10.36 -7.83 -1.35
N LEU A 168 -9.43 -6.92 -1.65
CA LEU A 168 -8.72 -6.90 -2.93
C LEU A 168 -8.03 -8.22 -3.23
N ALA A 169 -7.23 -8.72 -2.29
CA ALA A 169 -6.50 -9.98 -2.51
C ALA A 169 -7.45 -11.15 -2.76
N SER A 170 -8.61 -11.20 -2.09
CA SER A 170 -9.56 -12.31 -2.24
C SER A 170 -10.38 -12.28 -3.52
N MET A 171 -10.55 -11.11 -4.14
CA MET A 171 -11.42 -10.92 -5.30
C MET A 171 -10.77 -11.29 -6.64
N GLY A 172 -9.46 -11.51 -6.71
CA GLY A 172 -8.75 -11.80 -7.96
C GLY A 172 -9.42 -12.86 -8.84
N PRO A 173 -9.78 -14.04 -8.31
CA PRO A 173 -10.41 -15.08 -9.11
C PRO A 173 -11.75 -14.68 -9.75
N LEU A 174 -12.48 -13.74 -9.15
CA LEU A 174 -13.74 -13.22 -9.71
C LEU A 174 -13.52 -12.34 -10.95
N TYR A 175 -12.30 -11.84 -11.12
CA TYR A 175 -11.89 -10.96 -12.23
C TYR A 175 -10.79 -11.59 -13.10
N GLU A 176 -10.58 -12.90 -12.98
CA GLU A 176 -9.57 -13.65 -13.75
C GLU A 176 -8.13 -13.10 -13.55
N LEU A 177 -7.86 -12.56 -12.37
CA LEU A 177 -6.57 -12.00 -11.99
C LEU A 177 -5.86 -12.89 -10.97
N ASN A 178 -4.56 -13.05 -11.11
CA ASN A 178 -3.73 -13.59 -10.05
C ASN A 178 -3.64 -12.57 -8.92
N SER A 179 -3.97 -12.96 -7.70
CA SER A 179 -3.86 -12.05 -6.55
C SER A 179 -3.43 -12.75 -5.28
N ALA A 180 -2.68 -12.02 -4.46
CA ALA A 180 -2.24 -12.46 -3.16
C ALA A 180 -2.10 -11.29 -2.20
N CYS A 181 -2.22 -11.56 -0.91
CA CYS A 181 -1.84 -10.62 0.15
C CYS A 181 -0.44 -10.97 0.64
N VAL A 182 0.50 -10.02 0.58
CA VAL A 182 1.83 -10.11 1.20
C VAL A 182 1.77 -9.41 2.54
N ILE A 183 2.00 -10.16 3.61
CA ILE A 183 1.75 -9.73 4.98
C ILE A 183 3.06 -9.75 5.76
N ALA A 184 3.39 -8.64 6.42
CA ALA A 184 4.43 -8.63 7.45
C ALA A 184 3.82 -8.42 8.83
N THR A 185 4.32 -9.17 9.82
CA THR A 185 3.89 -9.04 11.20
C THR A 185 4.46 -7.79 11.86
N SER A 186 3.66 -7.18 12.74
CA SER A 186 3.97 -5.95 13.46
C SER A 186 3.33 -5.91 14.84
N VAL A 187 3.92 -5.18 15.75
CA VAL A 187 3.28 -4.82 17.03
C VAL A 187 2.22 -3.71 16.90
N GLY A 188 2.07 -3.14 15.69
CA GLY A 188 1.05 -2.14 15.41
C GLY A 188 1.39 -0.72 15.81
N THR A 189 2.66 -0.35 15.80
CA THR A 189 3.08 1.06 15.86
C THR A 189 2.49 1.85 14.70
N SER A 190 2.41 3.17 14.81
CA SER A 190 1.88 4.04 13.75
C SER A 190 2.68 3.96 12.44
N ALA A 191 3.98 3.62 12.53
CA ALA A 191 4.87 3.39 11.42
C ALA A 191 5.87 2.27 11.77
N ASP A 192 5.77 1.13 11.08
CA ASP A 192 6.71 0.00 11.22
C ASP A 192 7.59 -0.09 9.97
N ILE A 193 8.67 0.67 9.98
CA ILE A 193 9.59 0.77 8.87
C ILE A 193 10.37 -0.52 8.66
N MET A 194 10.75 -1.18 9.74
CA MET A 194 11.43 -2.47 9.63
C MET A 194 10.50 -3.53 9.01
N GLY A 195 9.20 -3.46 9.31
CA GLY A 195 8.19 -4.28 8.66
C GLY A 195 8.06 -3.97 7.17
N SER A 196 8.04 -2.69 6.78
CA SER A 196 7.97 -2.28 5.37
C SER A 196 9.23 -2.68 4.60
N GLN A 197 10.41 -2.53 5.19
CA GLN A 197 11.68 -2.98 4.60
C GLN A 197 11.66 -4.51 4.37
N ARG A 198 11.24 -5.30 5.36
CA ARG A 198 11.10 -6.76 5.19
C ARG A 198 10.17 -7.13 4.04
N VAL A 199 9.08 -6.38 3.82
CA VAL A 199 8.20 -6.61 2.66
C VAL A 199 8.96 -6.41 1.36
N ILE A 200 9.70 -5.31 1.20
CA ILE A 200 10.48 -5.02 -0.03
C ILE A 200 11.55 -6.10 -0.25
N GLU A 201 12.27 -6.49 0.81
CA GLU A 201 13.28 -7.56 0.75
C GLU A 201 12.69 -8.89 0.27
N HIS A 202 11.49 -9.25 0.75
CA HIS A 202 10.83 -10.48 0.36
C HIS A 202 10.26 -10.39 -1.07
N LEU A 203 9.69 -9.25 -1.46
CA LEU A 203 9.24 -9.03 -2.85
C LEU A 203 10.40 -9.20 -3.83
N GLU A 204 11.57 -8.60 -3.52
CA GLU A 204 12.76 -8.76 -4.36
C GLU A 204 13.25 -10.20 -4.39
N ARG A 205 13.35 -10.86 -3.24
CA ARG A 205 13.80 -12.26 -3.14
C ARG A 205 12.88 -13.22 -3.89
N TRP A 206 11.56 -13.02 -3.82
CA TRP A 206 10.57 -13.95 -4.37
C TRP A 206 10.30 -13.71 -5.85
N PHE A 207 10.24 -12.46 -6.26
CA PHE A 207 9.78 -12.10 -7.61
C PHE A 207 10.87 -11.49 -8.49
N GLY A 208 11.98 -11.03 -7.90
CA GLY A 208 13.09 -10.47 -8.67
C GLY A 208 12.72 -9.23 -9.49
N PHE A 209 11.97 -8.30 -8.91
CA PHE A 209 11.54 -7.08 -9.60
C PHE A 209 12.68 -6.10 -9.88
N GLY A 210 13.86 -6.29 -9.29
CA GLY A 210 14.98 -5.35 -9.33
C GLY A 210 14.79 -4.18 -8.35
N LEU A 211 14.10 -4.43 -7.23
CA LEU A 211 13.85 -3.40 -6.22
C LEU A 211 15.10 -3.13 -5.39
N THR A 212 15.39 -1.85 -5.20
CA THR A 212 16.41 -1.42 -4.23
C THR A 212 15.85 -1.55 -2.83
N VAL A 213 16.53 -2.32 -1.99
CA VAL A 213 16.19 -2.42 -0.57
C VAL A 213 16.92 -1.31 0.19
N PRO A 214 16.22 -0.49 1.01
CA PRO A 214 16.87 0.54 1.80
C PRO A 214 17.89 -0.08 2.76
N THR A 215 19.19 0.16 2.56
CA THR A 215 20.26 -0.41 3.39
C THR A 215 20.50 0.38 4.68
N ASN A 216 20.11 1.65 4.71
CA ASN A 216 20.28 2.56 5.85
C ASN A 216 18.93 3.00 6.42
N GLY A 217 18.10 2.02 6.85
CA GLY A 217 16.77 2.29 7.39
C GLY A 217 16.75 3.31 8.56
N GLY A 218 17.88 3.57 9.21
CA GLY A 218 17.96 4.52 10.32
C GLY A 218 18.02 6.01 9.91
N GLU A 219 18.76 6.37 8.85
CA GLU A 219 18.87 7.77 8.39
C GLU A 219 17.66 8.17 7.55
N TRP A 220 17.30 7.37 6.58
CA TRP A 220 16.09 7.55 5.77
C TRP A 220 14.83 7.60 6.65
N LEU A 221 14.80 6.79 7.71
CA LEU A 221 13.75 6.81 8.73
C LEU A 221 13.67 8.14 9.46
N ARG A 222 14.79 8.65 9.91
CA ARG A 222 14.83 9.95 10.61
C ARG A 222 14.33 11.07 9.71
N GLU A 223 14.79 11.15 8.48
CA GLU A 223 14.33 12.15 7.51
C GLU A 223 12.82 12.05 7.26
N LYS A 224 12.27 10.83 7.13
CA LYS A 224 10.82 10.66 6.96
C LYS A 224 10.03 10.95 8.24
N LEU A 225 10.48 10.52 9.38
CA LEU A 225 9.84 10.84 10.65
C LEU A 225 9.90 12.35 10.93
N ASP A 226 11.00 12.99 10.62
CA ASP A 226 11.14 14.44 10.75
C ASP A 226 10.23 15.18 9.73
N ALA A 227 10.09 14.67 8.51
CA ALA A 227 9.18 15.22 7.50
C ALA A 227 7.69 14.93 7.81
N MET A 228 7.38 13.85 8.51
CA MET A 228 6.02 13.47 8.93
C MET A 228 5.67 13.96 10.32
N ALA A 229 6.68 14.32 11.13
CA ALA A 229 6.46 14.97 12.41
C ALA A 229 5.70 16.29 12.14
N PRO A 230 4.46 16.45 12.67
CA PRO A 230 3.86 17.76 12.61
C PRO A 230 4.85 18.73 13.25
N THR A 231 5.11 19.83 12.61
CA THR A 231 5.82 20.97 13.21
C THR A 231 4.91 21.55 14.30
N VAL A 232 4.69 20.78 15.33
CA VAL A 232 4.06 21.26 16.56
C VAL A 232 5.15 22.07 17.22
N LYS A 233 5.11 23.39 16.98
CA LYS A 233 5.89 24.33 17.79
C LYS A 233 5.58 23.99 19.25
N GLU A 234 6.60 23.86 20.07
CA GLU A 234 6.46 23.57 21.52
C GLU A 234 5.47 24.52 22.21
N ASP A 235 5.23 25.69 21.65
CA ASP A 235 4.24 26.65 22.10
C ASP A 235 2.80 26.19 21.96
N LEU A 236 2.43 25.40 20.91
CA LEU A 236 1.08 24.86 20.72
C LEU A 236 0.76 23.77 21.75
N VAL A 237 1.73 22.95 22.13
CA VAL A 237 1.54 21.93 23.18
C VAL A 237 1.36 22.60 24.54
N LYS A 238 2.07 23.69 24.81
CA LYS A 238 1.90 24.49 26.04
C LYS A 238 0.52 25.18 26.10
N GLU A 239 0.04 25.72 24.98
CA GLU A 239 -1.31 26.31 24.89
C GLU A 239 -2.42 25.28 25.06
N MET A 240 -2.28 24.08 24.46
CA MET A 240 -3.27 23.01 24.62
C MET A 240 -3.28 22.42 26.04
N THR A 241 -2.13 22.35 26.72
CA THR A 241 -2.08 21.91 28.13
C THR A 241 -2.55 23.00 29.09
N ALA A 242 -2.32 24.28 28.80
CA ALA A 242 -2.81 25.38 29.62
C ALA A 242 -4.34 25.58 29.54
N SER A 243 -4.98 25.18 28.43
CA SER A 243 -6.43 25.26 28.28
C SER A 243 -7.19 24.13 29.00
N HIS A 244 -6.51 23.06 29.44
CA HIS A 244 -7.16 21.94 30.14
C HIS A 244 -7.42 22.21 31.63
N ASP A 245 -6.67 23.13 32.22
CA ASP A 245 -6.89 23.53 33.64
C ASP A 245 -8.05 24.53 33.85
N ALA A 246 -8.63 25.05 32.76
CA ALA A 246 -9.72 26.03 32.83
C ALA A 246 -11.13 25.39 32.81
N PHE A 247 -11.26 24.07 32.73
CA PHE A 247 -12.55 23.39 32.64
C PHE A 247 -13.02 22.67 33.92
N TYR A 248 -12.29 22.85 35.04
CA TYR A 248 -12.73 22.33 36.36
C TYR A 248 -12.80 23.48 37.37
N MET A 249 -13.81 24.34 37.23
CA MET A 249 -14.43 25.08 38.34
C MET A 249 -15.92 25.16 38.11
#